data_9dd2e45609f0791e70fdd3ff4913c080
#
_entry.id   9dd2e45609f0791e70fdd3ff4913c080
#
_cell.length_a   1.000
_cell.length_b   1.000
_cell.length_c   1.000
_cell.angle_alpha   90.00
_cell.angle_beta   90.00
_cell.angle_gamma   90.00
#
_symmetry.space_group_name_H-M   'P 1'
#
loop_
_entity.id
_entity.type
_entity.pdbx_description
1 polymer ?
#
loop_
_entity_poly.entity_id
_entity_poly.type
_entity_poly.pdbx_seq_one_letter_code
_entity_poly.pdbx_strand_id
1 'polypeptide(L)'
;RDDYNDKEVEAKIADTLLRFSLLDEKHVNEQHTSAYEISLTALWEHLFAAYEQAYSEAVESSIVRTNRAVLDDGGAKTEQINFVRQQLFVEKPVWNRMMVDKTLPKRLHALEELSRNLWWSWNPGARDLFEGIDPALWAASDRNPIAFLDKLSVERLKELEHDPNFLAQLDAVHTQFRDYMNEKPDPKATTVSYFSMEYGLHSSLKIYSGGLGILAGDYLKEASDKNVPMAAVGLLYRYGYFTQRLSAQGAQEATYEAQNFYKLPISPVRDDAGGWMTVTIAFPGRTLSARIWKCQVGRTDLYLLDADIEDNLEEDRQITHYLYGGDWENRLK
;
A
#
# COMPACT_ATOMS: atom_id res chain seq x y z
N ARG A 1 -18.70 -18.21 -3.28
CA ARG A 1 -19.99 -18.18 -2.57
C ARG A 1 -21.07 -18.16 -3.62
N ASP A 2 -21.66 -19.31 -3.92
CA ASP A 2 -22.76 -19.41 -4.87
C ASP A 2 -24.05 -19.13 -4.11
N ASP A 3 -24.92 -18.27 -4.64
CA ASP A 3 -26.23 -17.94 -4.06
C ASP A 3 -27.14 -19.18 -3.85
N TYR A 4 -26.74 -20.31 -4.39
CA TYR A 4 -27.41 -21.62 -4.25
C TYR A 4 -27.07 -22.36 -2.93
N ASN A 5 -25.99 -21.98 -2.22
CA ASN A 5 -25.48 -22.71 -1.05
C ASN A 5 -25.87 -22.06 0.28
N ASP A 6 -26.47 -20.88 0.29
CA ASP A 6 -26.73 -20.15 1.54
C ASP A 6 -27.63 -20.95 2.49
N LYS A 7 -28.72 -21.57 2.00
CA LYS A 7 -29.62 -22.39 2.83
C LYS A 7 -28.96 -23.67 3.37
N GLU A 8 -28.08 -24.27 2.59
CA GLU A 8 -27.33 -25.46 3.03
C GLU A 8 -26.29 -25.10 4.08
N VAL A 9 -25.61 -23.98 3.90
CA VAL A 9 -24.64 -23.43 4.86
C VAL A 9 -25.34 -23.03 6.15
N GLU A 10 -26.47 -22.32 6.08
CA GLU A 10 -27.29 -21.97 7.25
C GLU A 10 -27.74 -23.21 8.02
N ALA A 11 -28.22 -24.24 7.32
CA ALA A 11 -28.65 -25.50 7.93
C ALA A 11 -27.46 -26.22 8.60
N LYS A 12 -26.30 -26.25 7.99
CA LYS A 12 -25.08 -26.83 8.58
C LYS A 12 -24.60 -26.06 9.81
N ILE A 13 -24.63 -24.74 9.77
CA ILE A 13 -24.28 -23.90 10.92
C ILE A 13 -25.28 -24.14 12.07
N ALA A 14 -26.59 -24.13 11.78
CA ALA A 14 -27.62 -24.37 12.78
C ALA A 14 -27.51 -25.78 13.41
N ASP A 15 -27.29 -26.83 12.61
CA ASP A 15 -27.04 -28.19 13.07
C ASP A 15 -25.80 -28.28 13.97
N THR A 16 -24.71 -27.62 13.56
CA THR A 16 -23.47 -27.59 14.35
C THR A 16 -23.65 -26.91 15.68
N LEU A 17 -24.33 -25.76 15.71
CA LEU A 17 -24.62 -25.02 16.95
C LEU A 17 -25.57 -25.83 17.88
N LEU A 18 -26.57 -26.49 17.29
CA LEU A 18 -27.49 -27.35 18.04
C LEU A 18 -26.74 -28.53 18.66
N ARG A 19 -25.91 -29.22 17.91
CA ARG A 19 -25.08 -30.34 18.42
C ARG A 19 -24.18 -29.88 19.56
N PHE A 20 -23.52 -28.73 19.38
CA PHE A 20 -22.65 -28.18 20.41
C PHE A 20 -23.42 -27.82 21.68
N SER A 21 -24.62 -27.26 21.53
CA SER A 21 -25.49 -26.92 22.69
C SER A 21 -26.01 -28.11 23.48
N LEU A 22 -25.98 -29.31 22.88
CA LEU A 22 -26.41 -30.57 23.51
C LEU A 22 -25.26 -31.35 24.15
N LEU A 23 -24.02 -30.87 24.03
CA LEU A 23 -22.85 -31.49 24.66
C LEU A 23 -22.92 -31.30 26.19
N ASP A 24 -22.52 -32.31 26.92
CA ASP A 24 -22.27 -32.19 28.35
C ASP A 24 -20.93 -31.47 28.61
N GLU A 25 -20.70 -31.05 29.83
CA GLU A 25 -19.53 -30.29 30.27
C GLU A 25 -18.19 -31.00 29.91
N LYS A 26 -18.17 -32.33 30.00
CA LYS A 26 -16.97 -33.12 29.66
C LYS A 26 -16.64 -33.00 28.18
N HIS A 27 -17.63 -33.20 27.30
CA HIS A 27 -17.42 -33.10 25.84
C HIS A 27 -17.14 -31.67 25.38
N VAL A 28 -17.74 -30.67 26.06
CA VAL A 28 -17.39 -29.26 25.81
C VAL A 28 -15.91 -28.99 26.12
N ASN A 29 -15.42 -29.50 27.27
CA ASN A 29 -14.02 -29.35 27.64
C ASN A 29 -13.06 -30.11 26.68
N GLU A 30 -13.45 -31.30 26.21
CA GLU A 30 -12.70 -32.04 25.19
C GLU A 30 -12.62 -31.25 23.89
N GLN A 31 -13.70 -30.61 23.43
CA GLN A 31 -13.72 -29.77 22.25
C GLN A 31 -12.86 -28.51 22.43
N HIS A 32 -12.89 -27.86 23.60
CA HIS A 32 -12.02 -26.74 23.93
C HIS A 32 -10.54 -27.14 23.88
N THR A 33 -10.19 -28.29 24.47
CA THR A 33 -8.81 -28.81 24.44
C THR A 33 -8.36 -29.08 23.03
N SER A 34 -9.17 -29.73 22.21
CA SER A 34 -8.88 -29.98 20.80
C SER A 34 -8.74 -28.69 19.99
N ALA A 35 -9.62 -27.73 20.21
CA ALA A 35 -9.52 -26.41 19.54
C ALA A 35 -8.25 -25.67 19.95
N TYR A 36 -7.87 -25.74 21.22
CA TYR A 36 -6.61 -25.18 21.72
C TYR A 36 -5.40 -25.86 21.09
N GLU A 37 -5.36 -27.20 21.04
CA GLU A 37 -4.29 -27.95 20.39
C GLU A 37 -4.17 -27.61 18.88
N ILE A 38 -5.31 -27.49 18.18
CA ILE A 38 -5.32 -27.05 16.78
C ILE A 38 -4.79 -25.62 16.68
N SER A 39 -5.15 -24.72 17.58
CA SER A 39 -4.67 -23.33 17.56
C SER A 39 -3.16 -23.23 17.76
N LEU A 40 -2.55 -24.15 18.51
CA LEU A 40 -1.09 -24.21 18.67
C LEU A 40 -0.37 -24.53 17.35
N THR A 41 -1.01 -25.26 16.42
CA THR A 41 -0.44 -25.52 15.10
C THR A 41 -0.47 -24.31 14.18
N ALA A 42 -1.29 -23.30 14.51
CA ALA A 42 -1.40 -22.02 13.80
C ALA A 42 -0.49 -20.93 14.39
N LEU A 43 0.35 -21.27 15.37
CA LEU A 43 1.34 -20.34 15.88
C LEU A 43 2.33 -19.95 14.79
N TRP A 44 2.75 -18.69 14.80
CA TRP A 44 3.67 -18.12 13.83
C TRP A 44 4.95 -18.93 13.64
N GLU A 45 5.46 -19.58 14.67
CA GLU A 45 6.64 -20.43 14.58
C GLU A 45 6.48 -21.59 13.61
N HIS A 46 5.30 -22.24 13.58
CA HIS A 46 5.00 -23.34 12.65
C HIS A 46 4.67 -22.82 11.25
N LEU A 47 3.91 -21.72 11.17
CA LEU A 47 3.59 -21.09 9.90
C LEU A 47 4.84 -20.54 9.22
N PHE A 48 5.77 -19.96 9.97
CA PHE A 48 7.01 -19.41 9.43
C PHE A 48 7.87 -20.50 8.79
N ALA A 49 8.01 -21.65 9.45
CA ALA A 49 8.74 -22.79 8.88
C ALA A 49 8.11 -23.31 7.57
N ALA A 50 6.77 -23.37 7.49
CA ALA A 50 6.07 -23.75 6.28
C ALA A 50 6.23 -22.71 5.16
N TYR A 51 6.26 -21.41 5.49
CA TYR A 51 6.55 -20.36 4.53
C TYR A 51 8.01 -20.42 4.02
N GLU A 52 9.00 -20.63 4.89
CA GLU A 52 10.40 -20.77 4.47
C GLU A 52 10.59 -21.95 3.50
N GLN A 53 9.94 -23.07 3.78
CA GLN A 53 9.94 -24.21 2.86
C GLN A 53 9.30 -23.87 1.53
N ALA A 54 8.11 -23.27 1.53
CA ALA A 54 7.40 -22.88 0.30
C ALA A 54 8.20 -21.87 -0.53
N TYR A 55 8.87 -20.91 0.11
CA TYR A 55 9.76 -19.97 -0.58
C TYR A 55 10.97 -20.66 -1.19
N SER A 56 11.60 -21.58 -0.49
CA SER A 56 12.75 -22.34 -0.99
C SER A 56 12.36 -23.16 -2.23
N GLU A 57 11.22 -23.84 -2.19
CA GLU A 57 10.68 -24.59 -3.33
C GLU A 57 10.32 -23.68 -4.52
N ALA A 58 9.78 -22.47 -4.24
CA ALA A 58 9.46 -21.50 -5.29
C ALA A 58 10.72 -20.95 -5.95
N VAL A 59 11.77 -20.67 -5.19
CA VAL A 59 13.06 -20.21 -5.71
C VAL A 59 13.71 -21.30 -6.57
N GLU A 60 13.76 -22.55 -6.12
CA GLU A 60 14.28 -23.67 -6.91
C GLU A 60 13.51 -23.86 -8.22
N SER A 61 12.17 -23.80 -8.15
CA SER A 61 11.30 -23.89 -9.33
C SER A 61 11.54 -22.74 -10.31
N SER A 62 11.79 -21.54 -9.81
CA SER A 62 12.11 -20.36 -10.63
C SER A 62 13.45 -20.53 -11.34
N ILE A 63 14.49 -20.99 -10.64
CA ILE A 63 15.81 -21.27 -11.22
C ILE A 63 15.71 -22.32 -12.33
N VAL A 64 14.95 -23.40 -12.12
CA VAL A 64 14.74 -24.45 -13.12
C VAL A 64 14.02 -23.90 -14.35
N ARG A 65 13.00 -23.05 -14.18
CA ARG A 65 12.28 -22.41 -15.30
C ARG A 65 13.17 -21.45 -16.09
N THR A 66 13.97 -20.64 -15.40
CA THR A 66 14.89 -19.70 -16.02
C THR A 66 15.97 -20.43 -16.82
N ASN A 67 16.55 -21.50 -16.29
CA ASN A 67 17.53 -22.33 -16.99
C ASN A 67 16.92 -23.06 -18.19
N ARG A 68 15.65 -23.48 -18.12
CA ARG A 68 14.95 -24.10 -19.24
C ARG A 68 14.64 -23.10 -20.36
N ALA A 69 14.24 -21.88 -20.02
CA ALA A 69 13.99 -20.80 -20.99
C ALA A 69 15.29 -20.42 -21.74
N VAL A 70 16.43 -20.38 -21.04
CA VAL A 70 17.73 -20.08 -21.66
C VAL A 70 18.20 -21.21 -22.61
N LEU A 71 17.79 -22.45 -22.36
CA LEU A 71 18.12 -23.60 -23.21
C LEU A 71 17.22 -23.74 -24.46
N ASP A 72 15.97 -23.24 -24.38
CA ASP A 72 15.01 -23.25 -25.49
C ASP A 72 15.18 -22.07 -26.46
N ASP A 73 15.99 -21.06 -26.12
CA ASP A 73 16.23 -19.88 -26.95
C ASP A 73 17.34 -20.12 -28.02
N GLY A 74 17.26 -21.26 -28.66
CA GLY A 74 18.03 -21.62 -29.85
C GLY A 74 17.61 -20.80 -31.06
N GLY A 75 18.02 -19.54 -31.10
CA GLY A 75 18.24 -18.82 -32.35
C GLY A 75 17.00 -18.42 -33.17
N ALA A 76 15.97 -17.85 -32.59
CA ALA A 76 15.02 -17.04 -33.33
C ALA A 76 15.53 -15.59 -33.36
N LYS A 77 16.08 -15.16 -34.50
CA LYS A 77 16.32 -13.75 -34.81
C LYS A 77 14.98 -13.03 -34.74
N THR A 78 14.77 -12.25 -33.69
CA THR A 78 13.67 -11.31 -33.61
C THR A 78 13.94 -10.21 -34.63
N GLU A 79 13.29 -10.28 -35.80
CA GLU A 79 13.21 -9.12 -36.69
C GLU A 79 12.47 -8.04 -35.92
N GLN A 80 13.21 -7.00 -35.52
CA GLN A 80 12.63 -5.76 -35.04
C GLN A 80 11.77 -5.18 -36.17
N ILE A 81 10.47 -5.34 -36.06
CA ILE A 81 9.53 -4.58 -36.87
C ILE A 81 9.58 -3.16 -36.35
N ASN A 82 10.44 -2.34 -36.98
CA ASN A 82 10.45 -0.90 -36.78
C ASN A 82 9.16 -0.33 -37.38
N PHE A 83 8.11 -0.24 -36.58
CA PHE A 83 6.99 0.65 -36.87
C PHE A 83 7.48 2.09 -36.75
N VAL A 84 7.88 2.67 -37.88
CA VAL A 84 8.02 4.12 -38.00
C VAL A 84 6.64 4.72 -37.81
N ARG A 85 6.34 5.10 -36.59
CA ARG A 85 5.21 5.96 -36.27
C ARG A 85 5.51 7.32 -36.89
N GLN A 86 4.94 7.62 -38.05
CA GLN A 86 4.87 9.00 -38.52
C GLN A 86 4.17 9.82 -37.46
N GLN A 87 4.93 10.50 -36.61
CA GLN A 87 4.43 11.54 -35.75
C GLN A 87 3.92 12.66 -36.65
N LEU A 88 2.60 12.70 -36.85
CA LEU A 88 1.94 13.94 -37.18
C LEU A 88 2.23 14.89 -36.02
N PHE A 89 3.12 15.85 -36.23
CA PHE A 89 3.34 16.97 -35.31
C PHE A 89 2.06 17.81 -35.27
N VAL A 90 1.08 17.38 -34.51
CA VAL A 90 0.07 18.28 -34.02
C VAL A 90 0.73 18.95 -32.82
N GLU A 91 0.99 20.25 -32.90
CA GLU A 91 1.38 21.05 -31.74
C GLU A 91 0.24 20.97 -30.72
N LYS A 92 0.30 19.95 -29.87
CA LYS A 92 -0.59 19.86 -28.71
C LYS A 92 -0.10 20.90 -27.70
N PRO A 93 -0.99 21.73 -27.13
CA PRO A 93 -0.59 22.65 -26.08
C PRO A 93 0.02 21.85 -24.93
N VAL A 94 1.26 22.18 -24.56
CA VAL A 94 1.93 21.58 -23.41
C VAL A 94 1.39 22.24 -22.18
N TRP A 95 0.52 21.54 -21.46
CA TRP A 95 0.01 21.98 -20.17
C TRP A 95 1.05 21.68 -19.09
N ASN A 96 1.81 22.71 -18.71
CA ASN A 96 2.67 22.63 -17.53
C ASN A 96 1.82 22.88 -16.28
N ARG A 97 1.58 21.84 -15.50
CA ARG A 97 0.91 21.98 -14.20
C ARG A 97 1.92 22.61 -13.24
N MET A 98 1.77 23.89 -12.96
CA MET A 98 2.50 24.53 -11.86
C MET A 98 1.79 24.16 -10.56
N MET A 99 2.48 23.43 -9.68
CA MET A 99 2.07 23.28 -8.29
C MET A 99 2.82 24.31 -7.46
N VAL A 100 2.08 25.18 -6.79
CA VAL A 100 2.65 26.09 -5.79
C VAL A 100 2.50 25.38 -4.44
N ASP A 101 3.59 24.81 -3.96
CA ASP A 101 3.62 24.25 -2.62
C ASP A 101 3.84 25.36 -1.61
N LYS A 102 3.08 25.33 -0.54
CA LYS A 102 3.24 26.24 0.59
C LYS A 102 4.52 25.88 1.34
N THR A 103 5.47 26.81 1.37
CA THR A 103 6.71 26.61 2.11
C THR A 103 6.46 26.84 3.60
N LEU A 104 6.78 25.86 4.44
CA LEU A 104 6.76 26.01 5.89
C LEU A 104 7.91 26.91 6.37
N PRO A 105 7.73 27.66 7.49
CA PRO A 105 8.82 28.34 8.17
C PRO A 105 9.97 27.36 8.48
N LYS A 106 11.21 27.85 8.44
CA LYS A 106 12.40 27.00 8.62
C LYS A 106 12.39 26.16 9.89
N ARG A 107 11.90 26.72 10.99
CA ARG A 107 11.81 26.04 12.30
C ARG A 107 10.78 24.90 12.29
N LEU A 108 9.86 24.88 11.33
CA LEU A 108 8.78 23.89 11.18
C LEU A 108 9.04 22.86 10.06
N HIS A 109 10.20 22.92 9.37
CA HIS A 109 10.50 21.97 8.26
C HIS A 109 10.48 20.50 8.70
N ALA A 110 10.75 20.21 9.98
CA ALA A 110 10.64 18.85 10.52
C ALA A 110 9.23 18.26 10.37
N LEU A 111 8.17 19.09 10.41
CA LEU A 111 6.80 18.65 10.15
C LEU A 111 6.62 18.12 8.73
N GLU A 112 7.28 18.73 7.75
CA GLU A 112 7.21 18.28 6.35
C GLU A 112 7.89 16.92 6.20
N GLU A 113 9.07 16.72 6.77
CA GLU A 113 9.78 15.44 6.75
C GLU A 113 8.95 14.34 7.42
N LEU A 114 8.43 14.60 8.62
CA LEU A 114 7.57 13.68 9.36
C LEU A 114 6.29 13.33 8.56
N SER A 115 5.68 14.31 7.88
CA SER A 115 4.42 14.10 7.15
C SER A 115 4.55 13.14 5.96
N ARG A 116 5.75 13.07 5.38
CA ARG A 116 6.02 12.25 4.19
C ARG A 116 6.40 10.80 4.49
N ASN A 117 6.73 10.47 5.74
CA ASN A 117 7.06 9.11 6.17
C ASN A 117 5.94 8.57 7.06
N LEU A 118 5.34 7.45 6.69
CA LEU A 118 4.21 6.87 7.44
C LEU A 118 4.55 6.41 8.86
N TRP A 119 5.82 6.46 9.30
CA TRP A 119 6.23 6.17 10.68
C TRP A 119 5.37 6.92 11.71
N TRP A 120 4.98 8.15 11.42
CA TRP A 120 4.10 8.93 12.29
C TRP A 120 2.78 8.22 12.59
N SER A 121 2.28 7.38 11.67
CA SER A 121 0.95 6.77 11.80
C SER A 121 0.85 5.74 12.92
N TRP A 122 1.97 5.14 13.32
CA TRP A 122 2.03 4.20 14.45
C TRP A 122 2.89 4.69 15.61
N ASN A 123 3.51 5.87 15.51
CA ASN A 123 4.18 6.50 16.62
C ASN A 123 3.23 7.45 17.36
N PRO A 124 2.90 7.18 18.65
CA PRO A 124 1.96 8.01 19.41
C PRO A 124 2.38 9.47 19.50
N GLY A 125 3.67 9.74 19.81
CA GLY A 125 4.18 11.10 19.96
C GLY A 125 4.09 11.94 18.70
N ALA A 126 4.31 11.31 17.52
CA ALA A 126 4.16 11.98 16.24
C ALA A 126 2.68 12.25 15.89
N ARG A 127 1.77 11.34 16.22
CA ARG A 127 0.32 11.57 16.04
C ARG A 127 -0.17 12.70 16.92
N ASP A 128 0.19 12.68 18.20
CA ASP A 128 -0.21 13.69 19.17
C ASP A 128 0.34 15.08 18.79
N LEU A 129 1.54 15.13 18.19
CA LEU A 129 2.12 16.36 17.66
C LEU A 129 1.25 16.99 16.57
N PHE A 130 0.82 16.20 15.55
CA PHE A 130 -0.04 16.74 14.48
C PHE A 130 -1.43 17.12 14.99
N GLU A 131 -2.04 16.24 15.79
CA GLU A 131 -3.37 16.49 16.37
C GLU A 131 -3.40 17.71 17.28
N GLY A 132 -2.33 17.95 18.05
CA GLY A 132 -2.20 19.08 18.97
C GLY A 132 -2.10 20.45 18.28
N ILE A 133 -1.74 20.49 17.00
CA ILE A 133 -1.68 21.75 16.24
C ILE A 133 -3.10 22.35 16.04
N ASP A 134 -4.02 21.55 15.54
CA ASP A 134 -5.44 21.91 15.32
C ASP A 134 -6.27 20.62 15.20
N PRO A 135 -6.89 20.14 16.30
CA PRO A 135 -7.64 18.89 16.29
C PRO A 135 -8.82 18.86 15.31
N ALA A 136 -9.50 20.00 15.13
CA ALA A 136 -10.65 20.10 14.24
C ALA A 136 -10.22 19.99 12.77
N LEU A 137 -9.19 20.73 12.39
CA LEU A 137 -8.62 20.69 11.05
C LEU A 137 -7.96 19.32 10.76
N TRP A 138 -7.32 18.71 11.76
CA TRP A 138 -6.75 17.37 11.67
C TRP A 138 -7.80 16.33 11.30
N ALA A 139 -8.94 16.33 12.02
CA ALA A 139 -10.07 15.46 11.70
C ALA A 139 -10.67 15.77 10.32
N ALA A 140 -10.83 17.05 9.97
CA ALA A 140 -11.36 17.50 8.67
C ALA A 140 -10.40 17.24 7.47
N SER A 141 -9.17 16.86 7.76
CA SER A 141 -8.16 16.48 6.76
C SER A 141 -7.98 14.96 6.67
N ASP A 142 -8.92 14.16 7.18
CA ASP A 142 -8.87 12.71 7.25
C ASP A 142 -7.58 12.19 7.93
N ARG A 143 -7.06 12.95 8.88
CA ARG A 143 -5.77 12.70 9.55
C ARG A 143 -4.60 12.52 8.58
N ASN A 144 -4.67 13.18 7.42
CA ASN A 144 -3.59 13.20 6.44
C ASN A 144 -2.71 14.43 6.71
N PRO A 145 -1.47 14.26 7.21
CA PRO A 145 -0.62 15.38 7.62
C PRO A 145 -0.24 16.29 6.45
N ILE A 146 -0.10 15.76 5.23
CA ILE A 146 0.22 16.58 4.06
C ILE A 146 -0.95 17.50 3.72
N ALA A 147 -2.16 16.95 3.63
CA ALA A 147 -3.36 17.76 3.38
C ALA A 147 -3.66 18.72 4.54
N PHE A 148 -3.34 18.32 5.76
CA PHE A 148 -3.47 19.13 6.96
C PHE A 148 -2.53 20.36 6.94
N LEU A 149 -1.23 20.14 6.70
CA LEU A 149 -0.24 21.22 6.64
C LEU A 149 -0.54 22.23 5.54
N ASP A 150 -1.06 21.80 4.39
CA ASP A 150 -1.50 22.68 3.32
C ASP A 150 -2.64 23.62 3.73
N LYS A 151 -3.55 23.14 4.57
CA LYS A 151 -4.73 23.88 5.01
C LYS A 151 -4.46 24.81 6.21
N LEU A 152 -3.36 24.63 6.94
CA LEU A 152 -3.01 25.51 8.06
C LEU A 152 -2.90 26.96 7.60
N SER A 153 -3.41 27.89 8.38
CA SER A 153 -3.27 29.31 8.08
C SER A 153 -1.83 29.81 8.30
N VAL A 154 -1.46 30.88 7.63
CA VAL A 154 -0.15 31.50 7.80
C VAL A 154 0.02 32.06 9.24
N GLU A 155 -1.07 32.53 9.81
CA GLU A 155 -1.11 33.03 11.20
C GLU A 155 -0.80 31.88 12.17
N ARG A 156 -1.43 30.72 11.98
CA ARG A 156 -1.17 29.54 12.82
C ARG A 156 0.26 29.06 12.72
N LEU A 157 0.83 29.03 11.52
CA LEU A 157 2.23 28.67 11.32
C LEU A 157 3.19 29.62 12.03
N LYS A 158 2.89 30.93 12.03
CA LYS A 158 3.68 31.93 12.78
C LYS A 158 3.57 31.76 14.29
N GLU A 159 2.39 31.44 14.81
CA GLU A 159 2.22 31.14 16.24
C GLU A 159 3.09 29.92 16.64
N LEU A 160 3.01 28.83 15.89
CA LEU A 160 3.80 27.62 16.14
C LEU A 160 5.31 27.87 16.09
N GLU A 161 5.77 28.68 15.12
CA GLU A 161 7.18 29.04 14.98
C GLU A 161 7.74 29.78 16.21
N HIS A 162 6.86 30.44 17.00
CA HIS A 162 7.24 31.20 18.18
C HIS A 162 6.82 30.52 19.50
N ASP A 163 6.18 29.36 19.45
CA ASP A 163 5.81 28.60 20.64
C ASP A 163 6.96 27.66 21.07
N PRO A 164 7.66 28.00 22.20
CA PRO A 164 8.80 27.22 22.66
C PRO A 164 8.42 25.80 23.10
N ASN A 165 7.19 25.61 23.61
CA ASN A 165 6.73 24.26 24.04
C ASN A 165 6.46 23.37 22.83
N PHE A 166 5.79 23.89 21.82
CA PHE A 166 5.55 23.19 20.58
C PHE A 166 6.87 22.84 19.88
N LEU A 167 7.80 23.78 19.79
CA LEU A 167 9.11 23.53 19.17
C LEU A 167 9.93 22.48 19.91
N ALA A 168 9.91 22.48 21.24
CA ALA A 168 10.58 21.45 22.03
C ALA A 168 9.96 20.05 21.80
N GLN A 169 8.63 19.97 21.68
CA GLN A 169 7.95 18.72 21.35
C GLN A 169 8.28 18.27 19.91
N LEU A 170 8.27 19.17 18.94
CA LEU A 170 8.65 18.91 17.55
C LEU A 170 10.08 18.39 17.47
N ASP A 171 11.03 19.04 18.15
CA ASP A 171 12.44 18.65 18.17
C ASP A 171 12.63 17.26 18.79
N ALA A 172 11.90 16.94 19.87
CA ALA A 172 11.95 15.64 20.52
C ALA A 172 11.44 14.53 19.59
N VAL A 173 10.28 14.71 18.95
CA VAL A 173 9.70 13.75 18.00
C VAL A 173 10.59 13.58 16.77
N HIS A 174 11.09 14.68 16.23
CA HIS A 174 11.98 14.66 15.06
C HIS A 174 13.31 13.97 15.37
N THR A 175 13.89 14.20 16.56
CA THR A 175 15.10 13.48 17.00
C THR A 175 14.83 11.97 17.08
N GLN A 176 13.73 11.56 17.72
CA GLN A 176 13.34 10.16 17.78
C GLN A 176 13.18 9.54 16.38
N PHE A 177 12.56 10.27 15.45
CA PHE A 177 12.41 9.83 14.06
C PHE A 177 13.77 9.67 13.37
N ARG A 178 14.67 10.65 13.53
CA ARG A 178 16.00 10.61 12.92
C ARG A 178 16.85 9.47 13.48
N ASP A 179 16.82 9.26 14.79
CA ASP A 179 17.51 8.15 15.43
C ASP A 179 16.98 6.81 14.90
N TYR A 180 15.65 6.68 14.82
CA TYR A 180 15.01 5.51 14.23
C TYR A 180 15.46 5.29 12.78
N MET A 181 15.45 6.29 11.93
CA MET A 181 15.83 6.17 10.51
C MET A 181 17.33 5.89 10.30
N ASN A 182 18.18 6.37 11.21
CA ASN A 182 19.66 6.22 11.10
C ASN A 182 20.18 4.88 11.60
N GLU A 183 19.36 4.09 12.28
CA GLU A 183 19.73 2.76 12.73
C GLU A 183 19.98 1.86 11.50
N LYS A 184 21.15 1.24 11.45
CA LYS A 184 21.54 0.40 10.33
C LYS A 184 21.06 -1.03 10.52
N PRO A 185 20.60 -1.70 9.44
CA PRO A 185 20.23 -3.10 9.52
C PRO A 185 21.46 -3.98 9.81
N ASP A 186 21.21 -5.20 10.29
CA ASP A 186 22.26 -6.20 10.41
C ASP A 186 22.89 -6.44 9.01
N PRO A 187 24.20 -6.23 8.85
CA PRO A 187 24.89 -6.42 7.57
C PRO A 187 24.85 -7.87 7.04
N LYS A 188 24.47 -8.82 7.88
CA LYS A 188 24.30 -10.23 7.52
C LYS A 188 22.86 -10.59 7.18
N ALA A 189 21.92 -9.68 7.41
CA ALA A 189 20.51 -9.94 7.10
C ALA A 189 20.28 -10.05 5.60
N THR A 190 19.46 -11.00 5.20
CA THR A 190 19.06 -11.18 3.81
C THR A 190 18.09 -10.09 3.41
N THR A 191 18.33 -9.45 2.25
CA THR A 191 17.37 -8.51 1.67
C THR A 191 16.13 -9.24 1.16
N VAL A 192 14.94 -8.75 1.53
CA VAL A 192 13.65 -9.35 1.18
C VAL A 192 12.88 -8.40 0.28
N SER A 193 12.27 -8.94 -0.78
CA SER A 193 11.29 -8.23 -1.60
C SER A 193 9.90 -8.79 -1.33
N TYR A 194 8.97 -7.93 -0.92
CA TYR A 194 7.59 -8.30 -0.59
C TYR A 194 6.60 -7.76 -1.61
N PHE A 195 5.83 -8.63 -2.25
CA PHE A 195 4.86 -8.28 -3.27
C PHE A 195 3.44 -8.50 -2.74
N SER A 196 2.62 -7.47 -2.81
CA SER A 196 1.19 -7.57 -2.51
C SER A 196 0.40 -6.62 -3.39
N MET A 197 -0.83 -7.00 -3.72
CA MET A 197 -1.74 -6.12 -4.44
C MET A 197 -2.38 -5.06 -3.55
N GLU A 198 -2.29 -5.21 -2.22
CA GLU A 198 -2.87 -4.33 -1.22
C GLU A 198 -1.92 -4.05 -0.07
N TYR A 199 -1.95 -2.82 0.47
CA TYR A 199 -1.24 -2.44 1.70
C TYR A 199 -2.11 -1.52 2.55
N GLY A 200 -2.61 -2.02 3.67
CA GLY A 200 -3.39 -1.27 4.65
C GLY A 200 -2.49 -0.53 5.63
N LEU A 201 -2.00 0.63 5.24
CA LEU A 201 -1.03 1.41 6.01
C LEU A 201 -1.70 2.54 6.81
N HIS A 202 -2.46 3.38 6.12
CA HIS A 202 -3.22 4.48 6.69
C HIS A 202 -4.43 4.81 5.80
N SER A 203 -5.51 5.33 6.40
CA SER A 203 -6.76 5.66 5.69
C SER A 203 -6.61 6.70 4.59
N SER A 204 -5.59 7.58 4.66
CA SER A 204 -5.29 8.55 3.61
C SER A 204 -4.78 7.90 2.32
N LEU A 205 -4.22 6.70 2.38
CA LEU A 205 -3.69 5.96 1.24
C LEU A 205 -4.63 4.80 0.90
N LYS A 206 -5.55 5.02 -0.03
CA LYS A 206 -6.64 4.10 -0.35
C LYS A 206 -6.19 3.00 -1.32
N ILE A 207 -5.26 2.16 -0.88
CA ILE A 207 -4.69 1.05 -1.67
C ILE A 207 -4.99 -0.32 -1.06
N TYR A 208 -6.01 -0.42 -0.21
CA TYR A 208 -6.44 -1.67 0.43
C TYR A 208 -7.95 -1.65 0.68
N SER A 209 -8.53 -2.82 0.91
CA SER A 209 -9.95 -2.96 1.27
C SER A 209 -10.18 -3.76 2.54
N GLY A 210 -9.40 -4.80 2.79
CA GLY A 210 -9.66 -5.74 3.89
C GLY A 210 -8.41 -6.34 4.51
N GLY A 211 -8.57 -7.55 5.09
CA GLY A 211 -7.56 -8.21 5.91
C GLY A 211 -6.25 -8.51 5.20
N LEU A 212 -6.29 -8.81 3.88
CA LEU A 212 -5.09 -9.00 3.08
C LEU A 212 -4.18 -7.76 3.12
N GLY A 213 -4.78 -6.60 2.89
CA GLY A 213 -4.05 -5.33 2.93
C GLY A 213 -3.58 -4.97 4.33
N ILE A 214 -4.40 -5.20 5.36
CA ILE A 214 -4.02 -4.95 6.76
C ILE A 214 -2.81 -5.80 7.15
N LEU A 215 -2.82 -7.12 6.84
CA LEU A 215 -1.69 -7.99 7.10
C LEU A 215 -0.41 -7.48 6.41
N ALA A 216 -0.49 -7.14 5.12
CA ALA A 216 0.65 -6.63 4.37
C ALA A 216 1.16 -5.30 4.95
N GLY A 217 0.27 -4.38 5.32
CA GLY A 217 0.62 -3.10 5.92
C GLY A 217 1.30 -3.25 7.29
N ASP A 218 0.75 -4.08 8.17
CA ASP A 218 1.31 -4.34 9.50
C ASP A 218 2.66 -5.06 9.40
N TYR A 219 2.79 -5.97 8.42
CA TYR A 219 4.07 -6.64 8.14
C TYR A 219 5.18 -5.64 7.75
N LEU A 220 4.87 -4.63 6.92
CA LEU A 220 5.85 -3.59 6.57
C LEU A 220 6.23 -2.71 7.77
N LYS A 221 5.26 -2.36 8.62
CA LYS A 221 5.52 -1.57 9.83
C LYS A 221 6.44 -2.33 10.80
N GLU A 222 6.13 -3.61 11.05
CA GLU A 222 6.96 -4.45 11.92
C GLU A 222 8.34 -4.70 11.32
N ALA A 223 8.44 -4.97 10.01
CA ALA A 223 9.73 -5.11 9.33
C ALA A 223 10.58 -3.83 9.46
N SER A 224 9.93 -2.67 9.37
CA SER A 224 10.57 -1.39 9.61
C SER A 224 11.05 -1.26 11.05
N ASP A 225 10.23 -1.60 12.06
CA ASP A 225 10.59 -1.51 13.48
C ASP A 225 11.69 -2.50 13.85
N LYS A 226 11.72 -3.67 13.22
CA LYS A 226 12.81 -4.67 13.38
C LYS A 226 14.02 -4.40 12.50
N ASN A 227 14.02 -3.31 11.76
CA ASN A 227 15.11 -2.94 10.85
C ASN A 227 15.50 -4.05 9.85
N VAL A 228 14.50 -4.78 9.35
CA VAL A 228 14.68 -5.81 8.32
C VAL A 228 14.97 -5.11 6.97
N PRO A 229 16.06 -5.48 6.26
CA PRO A 229 16.34 -4.93 4.94
C PRO A 229 15.29 -5.42 3.90
N MET A 230 14.20 -4.69 3.81
CA MET A 230 13.04 -5.05 2.99
C MET A 230 12.66 -3.92 2.04
N ALA A 231 12.30 -4.29 0.82
CA ALA A 231 11.60 -3.44 -0.13
C ALA A 231 10.26 -4.09 -0.51
N ALA A 232 9.21 -3.30 -0.62
CA ALA A 232 7.89 -3.79 -0.97
C ALA A 232 7.45 -3.23 -2.33
N VAL A 233 6.63 -4.01 -3.05
CA VAL A 233 6.08 -3.62 -4.35
C VAL A 233 4.58 -3.87 -4.37
N GLY A 234 3.81 -2.88 -4.83
CA GLY A 234 2.36 -2.96 -4.96
C GLY A 234 1.82 -2.12 -6.10
N LEU A 235 0.53 -1.91 -6.12
CA LEU A 235 -0.17 -1.13 -7.14
C LEU A 235 -0.70 0.18 -6.54
N LEU A 236 -0.61 1.27 -7.32
CA LEU A 236 -1.18 2.56 -6.95
C LEU A 236 -2.54 2.74 -7.63
N TYR A 237 -3.60 2.56 -6.87
CA TYR A 237 -4.95 2.65 -7.40
C TYR A 237 -5.44 4.08 -7.50
N ARG A 238 -5.96 4.48 -8.67
CA ARG A 238 -6.46 5.82 -8.95
C ARG A 238 -7.68 6.17 -8.10
N TYR A 239 -8.62 5.23 -7.96
CA TYR A 239 -9.86 5.41 -7.22
C TYR A 239 -9.88 4.61 -5.91
N GLY A 240 -9.02 3.60 -5.78
CA GLY A 240 -8.95 2.72 -4.62
C GLY A 240 -10.22 1.87 -4.47
N TYR A 241 -10.65 1.71 -3.20
CA TYR A 241 -11.87 1.01 -2.85
C TYR A 241 -13.03 2.00 -2.71
N PHE A 242 -14.27 1.57 -2.93
CA PHE A 242 -15.43 2.45 -2.90
C PHE A 242 -15.73 3.00 -1.50
N THR A 243 -16.34 4.18 -1.46
CA THR A 243 -16.95 4.74 -0.25
C THR A 243 -18.44 4.51 -0.31
N GLN A 244 -18.99 3.92 0.75
CA GLN A 244 -20.41 3.67 0.87
C GLN A 244 -21.15 4.93 1.30
N ARG A 245 -22.23 5.26 0.59
CA ARG A 245 -23.17 6.31 0.97
C ARG A 245 -24.57 5.73 1.03
N LEU A 246 -25.46 6.36 1.77
CA LEU A 246 -26.88 6.08 1.74
C LEU A 246 -27.61 7.20 0.98
N SER A 247 -28.45 6.81 0.03
CA SER A 247 -29.35 7.76 -0.64
C SER A 247 -30.43 8.26 0.34
N ALA A 248 -31.16 9.31 -0.05
CA ALA A 248 -32.31 9.80 0.73
C ALA A 248 -33.41 8.74 0.91
N GLN A 249 -33.45 7.71 0.05
CA GLN A 249 -34.38 6.60 0.12
C GLN A 249 -33.83 5.39 0.89
N GLY A 250 -32.63 5.51 1.48
CA GLY A 250 -31.99 4.44 2.25
C GLY A 250 -31.28 3.37 1.40
N ALA A 251 -31.16 3.57 0.08
CA ALA A 251 -30.42 2.67 -0.78
C ALA A 251 -28.92 2.89 -0.64
N GLN A 252 -28.16 1.81 -0.68
CA GLN A 252 -26.69 1.87 -0.67
C GLN A 252 -26.17 2.33 -2.03
N GLU A 253 -25.31 3.32 -2.03
CA GLU A 253 -24.59 3.84 -3.19
C GLU A 253 -23.08 3.68 -3.00
N ALA A 254 -22.39 3.14 -4.00
CA ALA A 254 -20.94 3.08 -4.04
C ALA A 254 -20.40 4.30 -4.80
N THR A 255 -19.56 5.08 -4.13
CA THR A 255 -18.92 6.25 -4.74
C THR A 255 -17.42 6.05 -4.83
N TYR A 256 -16.82 6.50 -5.94
CA TYR A 256 -15.40 6.44 -6.21
C TYR A 256 -14.86 7.85 -6.43
N GLU A 257 -13.87 8.23 -5.65
CA GLU A 257 -13.22 9.53 -5.76
C GLU A 257 -11.76 9.32 -6.17
N ALA A 258 -11.33 10.03 -7.23
CA ALA A 258 -9.94 9.94 -7.69
C ALA A 258 -8.99 10.49 -6.62
N GLN A 259 -8.00 9.71 -6.23
CA GLN A 259 -6.95 10.13 -5.32
C GLN A 259 -6.06 11.19 -5.98
N ASN A 260 -5.75 12.25 -5.25
CA ASN A 260 -4.72 13.20 -5.66
C ASN A 260 -3.37 12.73 -5.12
N PHE A 261 -2.60 12.04 -5.96
CA PHE A 261 -1.33 11.44 -5.59
C PHE A 261 -0.31 12.43 -5.01
N TYR A 262 -0.36 13.70 -5.39
CA TYR A 262 0.52 14.73 -4.85
C TYR A 262 0.14 15.19 -3.42
N LYS A 263 -1.04 14.80 -2.93
CA LYS A 263 -1.48 15.04 -1.55
C LYS A 263 -1.39 13.79 -0.68
N LEU A 264 -0.71 12.76 -1.16
CA LEU A 264 -0.46 11.51 -0.46
C LEU A 264 1.00 11.44 -0.01
N PRO A 265 1.32 10.61 0.99
CA PRO A 265 2.70 10.41 1.46
C PRO A 265 3.51 9.54 0.49
N ILE A 266 3.45 9.90 -0.80
CA ILE A 266 4.17 9.23 -1.88
C ILE A 266 4.93 10.26 -2.71
N SER A 267 6.00 9.84 -3.33
CA SER A 267 6.81 10.67 -4.22
C SER A 267 7.13 9.92 -5.52
N PRO A 268 7.22 10.62 -6.66
CA PRO A 268 7.65 10.01 -7.90
C PRO A 268 9.10 9.52 -7.79
N VAL A 269 9.37 8.31 -8.27
CA VAL A 269 10.75 7.84 -8.43
C VAL A 269 11.29 8.39 -9.76
N ARG A 270 12.45 9.04 -9.69
CA ARG A 270 13.08 9.68 -10.83
C ARG A 270 14.35 8.94 -11.21
N ASP A 271 14.66 8.94 -12.51
CA ASP A 271 15.95 8.52 -13.01
C ASP A 271 17.02 9.63 -12.84
N ASP A 272 18.26 9.34 -13.18
CA ASP A 272 19.39 10.26 -13.05
C ASP A 272 19.24 11.52 -13.91
N ALA A 273 18.41 11.49 -14.95
CA ALA A 273 18.10 12.62 -15.82
C ALA A 273 16.88 13.44 -15.33
N GLY A 274 16.26 13.04 -14.21
CA GLY A 274 15.06 13.68 -13.64
C GLY A 274 13.76 13.23 -14.29
N GLY A 275 13.80 12.29 -15.25
CA GLY A 275 12.64 11.66 -15.85
C GLY A 275 11.90 10.71 -14.90
N TRP A 276 10.71 10.28 -15.29
CA TRP A 276 9.99 9.23 -14.54
C TRP A 276 10.70 7.88 -14.70
N MET A 277 11.00 7.23 -13.58
CA MET A 277 11.38 5.84 -13.62
C MET A 277 10.15 4.98 -13.92
N THR A 278 10.27 4.11 -14.93
CA THR A 278 9.22 3.21 -15.37
C THR A 278 9.72 1.79 -15.40
N VAL A 279 8.84 0.84 -15.17
CA VAL A 279 9.05 -0.58 -15.44
C VAL A 279 8.17 -1.01 -16.58
N THR A 280 8.66 -1.96 -17.37
CA THR A 280 7.97 -2.48 -18.54
C THR A 280 7.75 -3.98 -18.39
N ILE A 281 6.52 -4.42 -18.60
CA ILE A 281 6.10 -5.81 -18.44
C ILE A 281 5.58 -6.30 -19.78
N ALA A 282 6.10 -7.42 -20.26
CA ALA A 282 5.62 -8.07 -21.48
C ALA A 282 4.30 -8.79 -21.22
N PHE A 283 3.25 -8.37 -21.93
CA PHE A 283 1.97 -9.05 -21.98
C PHE A 283 1.81 -9.77 -23.34
N PRO A 284 0.90 -10.73 -23.48
CA PRO A 284 0.64 -11.35 -24.77
C PRO A 284 0.27 -10.31 -25.84
N GLY A 285 1.15 -10.18 -26.84
CA GLY A 285 0.96 -9.26 -27.98
C GLY A 285 1.16 -7.78 -27.69
N ARG A 286 1.53 -7.37 -26.49
CA ARG A 286 1.75 -5.96 -26.12
C ARG A 286 2.69 -5.79 -24.92
N THR A 287 3.06 -4.58 -24.65
CA THR A 287 3.90 -4.19 -23.52
C THR A 287 3.13 -3.23 -22.61
N LEU A 288 3.13 -3.51 -21.33
CA LEU A 288 2.61 -2.63 -20.29
C LEU A 288 3.75 -1.85 -19.64
N SER A 289 3.60 -0.54 -19.54
CA SER A 289 4.54 0.33 -18.81
C SER A 289 3.87 0.86 -17.54
N ALA A 290 4.61 0.92 -16.44
CA ALA A 290 4.12 1.50 -15.20
C ALA A 290 5.14 2.49 -14.63
N ARG A 291 4.67 3.66 -14.20
CA ARG A 291 5.46 4.63 -13.41
C ARG A 291 5.62 4.13 -12.00
N ILE A 292 6.75 4.47 -11.41
CA ILE A 292 7.06 4.07 -10.04
C ILE A 292 6.87 5.26 -9.11
N TRP A 293 6.05 5.06 -8.08
CA TRP A 293 5.92 5.94 -6.93
C TRP A 293 6.54 5.26 -5.71
N LYS A 294 7.06 6.05 -4.78
CA LYS A 294 7.63 5.54 -3.53
C LYS A 294 6.86 6.08 -2.33
N CYS A 295 6.46 5.18 -1.44
CA CYS A 295 5.95 5.46 -0.12
C CYS A 295 6.96 5.00 0.93
N GLN A 296 7.30 5.85 1.88
CA GLN A 296 8.17 5.48 2.99
C GLN A 296 7.34 4.97 4.17
N VAL A 297 7.54 3.72 4.53
CA VAL A 297 6.93 3.07 5.69
C VAL A 297 8.02 2.89 6.76
N GLY A 298 8.33 3.97 7.47
CA GLY A 298 9.52 4.03 8.31
C GLY A 298 10.77 3.84 7.45
N ARG A 299 11.56 2.79 7.75
CA ARG A 299 12.79 2.39 7.03
C ARG A 299 12.50 1.57 5.77
N THR A 300 11.29 1.00 5.66
CA THR A 300 10.90 0.15 4.52
C THR A 300 10.38 1.00 3.37
N ASP A 301 10.95 0.85 2.19
CA ASP A 301 10.47 1.49 0.97
C ASP A 301 9.38 0.63 0.32
N LEU A 302 8.21 1.23 0.08
CA LEU A 302 7.14 0.63 -0.70
C LEU A 302 7.08 1.30 -2.08
N TYR A 303 7.33 0.54 -3.12
CA TYR A 303 7.23 0.96 -4.50
C TYR A 303 5.85 0.62 -5.05
N LEU A 304 5.14 1.64 -5.53
CA LEU A 304 3.78 1.53 -6.05
C LEU A 304 3.77 1.77 -7.56
N LEU A 305 3.23 0.82 -8.30
CA LEU A 305 3.19 0.85 -9.75
C LEU A 305 1.89 1.49 -10.22
N ASP A 306 2.00 2.46 -11.14
CA ASP A 306 0.91 3.22 -11.74
C ASP A 306 0.91 3.00 -13.25
N ALA A 307 -0.09 2.25 -13.75
CA ALA A 307 -0.26 1.96 -15.17
C ALA A 307 -1.10 3.02 -15.91
N ASP A 308 -1.70 3.99 -15.21
CA ASP A 308 -2.50 5.06 -15.83
C ASP A 308 -1.61 6.13 -16.47
N ILE A 309 -0.92 5.75 -17.54
CA ILE A 309 -0.01 6.59 -18.31
C ILE A 309 -0.36 6.56 -19.80
N GLU A 310 -0.02 7.65 -20.50
CA GLU A 310 -0.40 7.83 -21.92
C GLU A 310 0.25 6.81 -22.87
N ASP A 311 1.36 6.19 -22.45
CA ASP A 311 2.07 5.19 -23.25
C ASP A 311 1.34 3.85 -23.33
N ASN A 312 0.39 3.61 -22.44
CA ASN A 312 -0.43 2.39 -22.40
C ASN A 312 -1.72 2.53 -23.20
N LEU A 313 -2.24 1.38 -23.64
CA LEU A 313 -3.60 1.30 -24.17
C LEU A 313 -4.61 1.67 -23.08
N GLU A 314 -5.75 2.23 -23.46
CA GLU A 314 -6.80 2.65 -22.51
C GLU A 314 -7.26 1.51 -21.60
N GLU A 315 -7.33 0.29 -22.11
CA GLU A 315 -7.70 -0.90 -21.34
C GLU A 315 -6.64 -1.25 -20.29
N ASP A 316 -5.36 -1.07 -20.61
CA ASP A 316 -4.25 -1.36 -19.70
C ASP A 316 -4.10 -0.28 -18.62
N ARG A 317 -4.45 0.97 -18.93
CA ARG A 317 -4.47 2.07 -17.95
C ARG A 317 -5.45 1.79 -16.80
N GLN A 318 -6.55 1.08 -17.09
CA GLN A 318 -7.56 0.74 -16.09
C GLN A 318 -7.09 -0.31 -15.07
N ILE A 319 -5.98 -1.01 -15.29
CA ILE A 319 -5.44 -2.01 -14.36
C ILE A 319 -5.21 -1.42 -12.97
N THR A 320 -4.79 -0.15 -12.89
CA THR A 320 -4.58 0.56 -11.62
C THR A 320 -5.67 1.58 -11.29
N HIS A 321 -6.88 1.46 -11.85
CA HIS A 321 -7.98 2.35 -11.51
C HIS A 321 -8.68 1.95 -10.21
N TYR A 322 -9.17 0.71 -10.13
CA TYR A 322 -9.97 0.22 -9.00
C TYR A 322 -9.31 -0.97 -8.34
N LEU A 323 -9.37 -1.02 -7.03
CA LEU A 323 -8.82 -2.12 -6.26
C LEU A 323 -9.56 -3.44 -6.54
N TYR A 324 -10.90 -3.39 -6.57
CA TYR A 324 -11.77 -4.48 -6.99
C TYR A 324 -12.83 -3.94 -7.94
N GLY A 325 -12.94 -4.55 -9.11
CA GLY A 325 -14.02 -4.27 -10.05
C GLY A 325 -15.34 -4.90 -9.61
N GLY A 326 -16.47 -4.25 -9.96
CA GLY A 326 -17.80 -4.72 -9.62
C GLY A 326 -18.29 -5.89 -10.46
N ASP A 327 -17.67 -6.17 -11.61
CA ASP A 327 -18.00 -7.27 -12.50
C ASP A 327 -16.92 -8.36 -12.50
N TRP A 328 -17.29 -9.50 -13.03
CA TRP A 328 -16.42 -10.64 -13.06
C TRP A 328 -15.23 -10.49 -14.03
N GLU A 329 -15.37 -9.70 -15.09
CA GLU A 329 -14.29 -9.43 -16.06
C GLU A 329 -13.13 -8.68 -15.42
N ASN A 330 -13.42 -7.72 -14.53
CA ASN A 330 -12.41 -6.98 -13.78
C ASN A 330 -11.70 -7.85 -12.73
N ARG A 331 -12.25 -9.00 -12.35
CA ARG A 331 -11.61 -9.96 -11.44
C ARG A 331 -10.66 -10.92 -12.13
N LEU A 332 -10.72 -11.00 -13.45
CA LEU A 332 -9.84 -11.85 -14.25
C LEU A 332 -8.62 -11.10 -14.82
N LYS A 333 -8.61 -9.78 -14.72
CA LYS A 333 -7.48 -8.94 -15.10
C LYS A 333 -6.53 -8.77 -13.91
#